data_f7de038bbdf19f1aded4eaf63e3a205a
#
_entry.id   f7de038bbdf19f1aded4eaf63e3a205a
#
_cell.length_a   1.000
_cell.length_b   1.000
_cell.length_c   1.000
_cell.angle_alpha   90.00
_cell.angle_beta   90.00
_cell.angle_gamma   90.00
#
_symmetry.space_group_name_H-M   'P 1'
#
loop_
_entity.id
_entity.type
_entity.pdbx_description
1 polymer ?
#
loop_
_entity_poly.entity_id
_entity_poly.type
_entity_poly.pdbx_seq_one_letter_code
_entity_poly.pdbx_strand_id
1 'polypeptide(L)'
;ASLFYYILFIIAIFISFCSNAQAEENYIWLQQSDIKYSEDGSAFCEVVLKKGTADFQVMKHDILSAQCLYRFRRSHKGEKIEALQAENIGTKTVFKVAAPVSTSCNVLVKLYYQGHYYTAQSNFSLYGDGWDKTAFTEYKPSDLTLITPRFEMDYNYYPQTGQKLFFQYINDGVLKKSETEKEVRLLLDGEEQTEKLRLNADGAFTYTAAKAEPLTVTPDNRSKSIIFIIKDEENGNKITSTLNINVYDSRYGYLDIRQGIVLFFVISVISAVGIFAYLRRPFKNAYK
;
A
#
# COMPACT_ATOMS: atom_id res chain seq x y z
N ALA A 1 23.06 45.63 27.66
CA ALA A 1 21.91 45.29 26.79
C ALA A 1 22.30 44.29 25.68
N SER A 2 23.51 44.39 25.08
CA SER A 2 23.96 43.55 23.97
C SER A 2 24.10 42.06 24.32
N LEU A 3 24.68 41.71 25.46
CA LEU A 3 24.92 40.36 25.91
C LEU A 3 23.62 39.55 26.16
N PHE A 4 22.60 40.20 26.65
CA PHE A 4 21.31 39.60 26.94
C PHE A 4 20.58 39.16 25.64
N TYR A 5 20.66 39.95 24.57
CA TYR A 5 20.12 39.64 23.28
C TYR A 5 20.88 38.47 22.59
N TYR A 6 22.20 38.39 22.81
CA TYR A 6 23.01 37.27 22.29
C TYR A 6 22.64 35.97 22.99
N ILE A 7 22.44 35.98 24.31
CA ILE A 7 22.02 34.78 25.07
C ILE A 7 20.61 34.35 24.65
N LEU A 8 19.67 35.29 24.49
CA LEU A 8 18.32 34.98 24.00
C LEU A 8 18.34 34.40 22.59
N PHE A 9 19.19 34.89 21.68
CA PHE A 9 19.34 34.43 20.34
C PHE A 9 19.93 32.99 20.31
N ILE A 10 20.93 32.70 21.12
CA ILE A 10 21.51 31.36 21.28
C ILE A 10 20.48 30.36 21.84
N ILE A 11 19.69 30.78 22.85
CA ILE A 11 18.62 29.98 23.43
C ILE A 11 17.52 29.71 22.36
N ALA A 12 17.14 30.71 21.57
CA ALA A 12 16.16 30.55 20.50
C ALA A 12 16.66 29.58 19.40
N ILE A 13 17.95 29.66 19.04
CA ILE A 13 18.57 28.70 18.12
C ILE A 13 18.58 27.30 18.75
N PHE A 14 18.95 27.15 20.00
CA PHE A 14 18.94 25.86 20.70
C PHE A 14 17.54 25.28 20.81
N ILE A 15 16.53 26.09 21.11
CA ILE A 15 15.13 25.65 21.14
C ILE A 15 14.66 25.26 19.74
N SER A 16 15.05 26.00 18.68
CA SER A 16 14.75 25.63 17.29
C SER A 16 15.44 24.35 16.86
N PHE A 17 16.68 24.09 17.32
CA PHE A 17 17.35 22.81 17.07
C PHE A 17 16.77 21.67 17.91
N CYS A 18 16.36 21.92 19.15
CA CYS A 18 15.70 20.92 19.98
C CYS A 18 14.27 20.60 19.55
N SER A 19 13.54 21.57 18.97
CA SER A 19 12.20 21.32 18.42
C SER A 19 12.22 20.58 17.09
N ASN A 20 13.35 20.55 16.38
CA ASN A 20 13.56 19.72 15.19
C ASN A 20 14.16 18.33 15.51
N ALA A 21 14.48 18.03 16.75
CA ALA A 21 14.56 16.66 17.22
C ALA A 21 13.12 16.13 17.37
N GLN A 22 12.42 15.99 16.24
CA GLN A 22 11.29 15.06 16.16
C GLN A 22 11.80 13.77 16.76
N ALA A 23 11.21 13.38 17.89
CA ALA A 23 11.47 12.08 18.49
C ALA A 23 11.36 11.10 17.34
N GLU A 24 12.48 10.45 16.99
CA GLU A 24 12.57 9.49 15.90
C GLU A 24 11.49 8.47 16.18
N GLU A 25 10.36 8.61 15.51
CA GLU A 25 9.19 7.82 15.85
C GLU A 25 9.48 6.38 15.50
N ASN A 26 9.58 5.58 16.55
CA ASN A 26 9.88 4.16 16.47
C ASN A 26 8.69 3.39 15.87
N TYR A 27 8.43 3.58 14.58
CA TYR A 27 7.57 2.68 13.81
C TYR A 27 8.41 1.88 12.82
N ILE A 28 8.09 0.62 12.71
CA ILE A 28 8.73 -0.31 11.78
C ILE A 28 7.68 -0.72 10.76
N TRP A 29 8.03 -0.67 9.48
CA TRP A 29 7.12 -0.94 8.39
C TRP A 29 7.81 -1.67 7.24
N LEU A 30 7.04 -2.13 6.28
CA LEU A 30 7.51 -2.87 5.12
C LEU A 30 7.36 -2.03 3.85
N GLN A 31 8.44 -1.88 3.12
CA GLN A 31 8.46 -1.23 1.81
C GLN A 31 8.65 -2.27 0.71
N GLN A 32 7.75 -2.27 -0.24
CA GLN A 32 7.90 -3.07 -1.46
C GLN A 32 8.90 -2.40 -2.41
N SER A 33 9.80 -3.19 -3.00
CA SER A 33 10.65 -2.76 -4.11
C SER A 33 9.92 -2.85 -5.46
N ASP A 34 10.59 -2.44 -6.52
CA ASP A 34 10.08 -2.61 -7.87
C ASP A 34 9.81 -4.09 -8.19
N ILE A 35 8.72 -4.32 -8.91
CA ILE A 35 8.32 -5.66 -9.34
C ILE A 35 9.12 -6.01 -10.60
N LYS A 36 9.75 -7.16 -10.57
CA LYS A 36 10.46 -7.73 -11.71
C LYS A 36 9.65 -8.91 -12.26
N TYR A 37 9.66 -9.05 -13.57
CA TYR A 37 8.90 -10.07 -14.28
C TYR A 37 9.83 -11.04 -14.97
N SER A 38 9.48 -12.32 -14.94
CA SER A 38 10.14 -13.38 -15.66
C SER A 38 9.36 -13.74 -16.93
N GLU A 39 10.05 -14.33 -17.90
CA GLU A 39 9.45 -14.77 -19.16
C GLU A 39 8.42 -15.89 -19.01
N ASP A 40 8.50 -16.64 -17.93
CA ASP A 40 7.56 -17.72 -17.57
C ASP A 40 6.22 -17.24 -17.00
N GLY A 41 6.05 -15.91 -16.83
CA GLY A 41 4.83 -15.32 -16.27
C GLY A 41 4.84 -15.22 -14.75
N SER A 42 5.98 -15.46 -14.10
CA SER A 42 6.15 -15.17 -12.68
C SER A 42 6.62 -13.73 -12.45
N ALA A 43 6.27 -13.21 -11.30
CA ALA A 43 6.69 -11.88 -10.83
C ALA A 43 7.33 -12.03 -9.45
N PHE A 44 8.33 -11.21 -9.18
CA PHE A 44 9.00 -11.20 -7.90
C PHE A 44 9.38 -9.77 -7.48
N CYS A 45 9.40 -9.56 -6.18
CA CYS A 45 9.87 -8.32 -5.58
C CYS A 45 10.54 -8.60 -4.23
N GLU A 46 11.28 -7.64 -3.77
CA GLU A 46 11.84 -7.61 -2.43
C GLU A 46 10.94 -6.73 -1.56
N VAL A 47 10.69 -7.19 -0.34
CA VAL A 47 10.02 -6.40 0.70
C VAL A 47 11.05 -6.10 1.77
N VAL A 48 11.33 -4.81 1.97
CA VAL A 48 12.41 -4.31 2.81
C VAL A 48 11.83 -3.82 4.14
N LEU A 49 12.46 -4.22 5.24
CA LEU A 49 12.12 -3.70 6.55
C LEU A 49 12.68 -2.29 6.72
N LYS A 50 11.84 -1.37 7.17
CA LYS A 50 12.18 0.03 7.43
C LYS A 50 11.89 0.42 8.87
N LYS A 51 12.67 1.37 9.40
CA LYS A 51 12.41 2.04 10.66
C LYS A 51 12.39 3.55 10.41
N GLY A 52 11.23 4.19 10.58
CA GLY A 52 11.06 5.54 10.06
C GLY A 52 11.31 5.59 8.55
N THR A 53 12.23 6.44 8.11
CA THR A 53 12.61 6.56 6.69
C THR A 53 13.81 5.72 6.29
N ALA A 54 14.54 5.13 7.26
CA ALA A 54 15.79 4.40 7.03
C ALA A 54 15.56 2.90 6.78
N ASP A 55 16.46 2.30 6.00
CA ASP A 55 16.60 0.84 5.94
C ASP A 55 16.90 0.30 7.33
N PHE A 56 16.31 -0.83 7.66
CA PHE A 56 16.43 -1.38 8.99
C PHE A 56 16.87 -2.86 8.95
N GLN A 57 17.97 -3.13 9.62
CA GLN A 57 18.47 -4.48 9.79
C GLN A 57 18.16 -4.97 11.20
N VAL A 58 17.57 -6.15 11.29
CA VAL A 58 17.30 -6.84 12.57
C VAL A 58 18.06 -8.16 12.62
N MET A 59 18.32 -8.62 13.84
CA MET A 59 18.85 -9.97 14.04
C MET A 59 17.77 -11.00 13.74
N LYS A 60 18.14 -12.16 13.20
CA LYS A 60 17.17 -13.21 12.83
C LYS A 60 16.31 -13.67 14.01
N HIS A 61 16.85 -13.66 15.23
CA HIS A 61 16.12 -14.06 16.43
C HIS A 61 15.10 -13.01 16.90
N ASP A 62 15.20 -11.76 16.46
CA ASP A 62 14.22 -10.73 16.75
C ASP A 62 12.95 -10.88 15.89
N ILE A 63 13.06 -11.60 14.76
CA ILE A 63 11.93 -11.91 13.89
C ILE A 63 11.22 -13.15 14.44
N LEU A 64 10.03 -12.94 15.00
CA LEU A 64 9.22 -14.01 15.57
C LEU A 64 8.53 -14.83 14.49
N SER A 65 8.06 -14.17 13.44
CA SER A 65 7.40 -14.80 12.30
C SER A 65 7.38 -13.86 11.09
N ALA A 66 7.51 -14.43 9.90
CA ALA A 66 7.34 -13.71 8.63
C ALA A 66 6.56 -14.60 7.65
N GLN A 67 5.53 -14.06 7.03
CA GLN A 67 4.61 -14.79 6.18
C GLN A 67 4.16 -13.95 4.99
N CYS A 68 3.78 -14.60 3.90
CA CYS A 68 3.02 -14.00 2.82
C CYS A 68 1.72 -14.78 2.60
N LEU A 69 0.61 -14.05 2.60
CA LEU A 69 -0.67 -14.55 2.12
C LEU A 69 -0.80 -14.18 0.65
N TYR A 70 -0.82 -15.20 -0.20
CA TYR A 70 -1.06 -15.08 -1.63
C TYR A 70 -2.53 -15.31 -1.94
N ARG A 71 -3.15 -14.39 -2.68
CA ARG A 71 -4.52 -14.53 -3.20
C ARG A 71 -4.47 -14.49 -4.72
N PHE A 72 -4.79 -15.62 -5.33
CA PHE A 72 -4.71 -15.80 -6.78
C PHE A 72 -6.01 -15.39 -7.44
N ARG A 73 -5.94 -14.64 -8.55
CA ARG A 73 -7.13 -14.02 -9.15
C ARG A 73 -7.59 -14.62 -10.46
N ARG A 74 -6.72 -15.13 -11.30
CA ARG A 74 -7.07 -15.52 -12.67
C ARG A 74 -6.86 -17.01 -12.98
N SER A 75 -5.63 -17.40 -13.16
CA SER A 75 -5.29 -18.77 -13.54
C SER A 75 -5.23 -19.72 -12.36
N HIS A 76 -5.13 -19.15 -11.18
CA HIS A 76 -5.07 -19.90 -9.93
C HIS A 76 -6.26 -19.48 -9.07
N LYS A 77 -6.90 -20.45 -8.42
CA LYS A 77 -7.95 -20.16 -7.44
C LYS A 77 -7.45 -20.54 -6.05
N GLY A 78 -7.81 -19.72 -5.08
CA GLY A 78 -7.53 -19.99 -3.70
C GLY A 78 -6.53 -19.03 -3.05
N GLU A 79 -6.18 -19.38 -1.86
CA GLU A 79 -5.23 -18.63 -1.02
C GLU A 79 -4.13 -19.59 -0.57
N LYS A 80 -2.91 -19.09 -0.47
CA LYS A 80 -1.75 -19.80 0.07
C LYS A 80 -1.07 -18.93 1.09
N ILE A 81 -0.78 -19.48 2.26
CA ILE A 81 0.09 -18.85 3.25
C ILE A 81 1.44 -19.54 3.18
N GLU A 82 2.50 -18.76 3.09
CA GLU A 82 3.86 -19.25 3.03
C GLU A 82 4.74 -18.51 4.04
N ALA A 83 5.58 -19.25 4.76
CA ALA A 83 6.57 -18.67 5.63
C ALA A 83 7.68 -18.02 4.79
N LEU A 84 8.04 -16.79 5.12
CA LEU A 84 9.11 -16.06 4.47
C LEU A 84 10.41 -16.17 5.26
N GLN A 85 11.51 -16.24 4.55
CA GLN A 85 12.86 -16.21 5.11
C GLN A 85 13.41 -14.79 5.06
N ALA A 86 13.95 -14.32 6.20
CA ALA A 86 14.63 -13.04 6.27
C ALA A 86 16.07 -13.18 5.78
N GLU A 87 16.47 -12.31 4.87
CA GLU A 87 17.85 -12.18 4.42
C GLU A 87 18.40 -10.80 4.82
N ASN A 88 19.59 -10.77 5.42
CA ASN A 88 20.26 -9.52 5.72
C ASN A 88 21.21 -9.18 4.59
N ILE A 89 20.95 -8.06 3.91
CA ILE A 89 21.72 -7.57 2.76
C ILE A 89 22.20 -6.15 3.07
N GLY A 90 23.50 -5.99 3.31
CA GLY A 90 24.05 -4.70 3.73
C GLY A 90 23.44 -4.25 5.08
N THR A 91 22.77 -3.12 5.08
CA THR A 91 22.15 -2.52 6.28
C THR A 91 20.64 -2.78 6.39
N LYS A 92 20.11 -3.70 5.60
CA LYS A 92 18.66 -3.95 5.51
C LYS A 92 18.31 -5.42 5.69
N THR A 93 17.13 -5.68 6.25
CA THR A 93 16.49 -7.00 6.26
C THR A 93 15.47 -7.03 5.11
N VAL A 94 15.54 -8.09 4.30
CA VAL A 94 14.77 -8.26 3.07
C VAL A 94 14.01 -9.57 3.10
N PHE A 95 12.78 -9.57 2.60
CA PHE A 95 11.95 -10.74 2.35
C PHE A 95 11.69 -10.85 0.85
N LYS A 96 11.98 -11.99 0.25
CA LYS A 96 11.71 -12.24 -1.17
C LYS A 96 10.32 -12.81 -1.36
N VAL A 97 9.56 -12.21 -2.25
CA VAL A 97 8.20 -12.63 -2.61
C VAL A 97 8.17 -12.94 -4.09
N ALA A 98 7.71 -14.13 -4.43
CA ALA A 98 7.57 -14.57 -5.82
C ALA A 98 6.25 -15.29 -6.00
N ALA A 99 5.50 -14.94 -7.05
CA ALA A 99 4.23 -15.56 -7.38
C ALA A 99 3.88 -15.32 -8.86
N PRO A 100 2.92 -16.06 -9.41
CA PRO A 100 2.38 -15.75 -10.72
C PRO A 100 1.84 -14.32 -10.82
N VAL A 101 1.91 -13.75 -12.00
CA VAL A 101 1.30 -12.44 -12.29
C VAL A 101 -0.20 -12.49 -11.96
N SER A 102 -0.77 -11.36 -11.54
CA SER A 102 -2.15 -11.23 -11.05
C SER A 102 -2.40 -11.85 -9.68
N THR A 103 -1.37 -12.00 -8.87
CA THR A 103 -1.48 -12.43 -7.46
C THR A 103 -1.46 -11.21 -6.55
N SER A 104 -2.37 -11.17 -5.60
CA SER A 104 -2.32 -10.21 -4.49
C SER A 104 -1.52 -10.80 -3.35
N CYS A 105 -0.60 -10.02 -2.82
CA CYS A 105 0.31 -10.41 -1.76
C CYS A 105 0.05 -9.56 -0.53
N ASN A 106 -0.05 -10.23 0.61
CA ASN A 106 -0.09 -9.60 1.92
C ASN A 106 1.08 -10.15 2.73
N VAL A 107 2.14 -9.35 2.84
CA VAL A 107 3.33 -9.71 3.62
C VAL A 107 3.17 -9.23 5.05
N LEU A 108 3.34 -10.14 6.00
CA LEU A 108 3.24 -9.88 7.43
C LEU A 108 4.54 -10.31 8.12
N VAL A 109 5.06 -9.43 8.96
CA VAL A 109 6.25 -9.70 9.78
C VAL A 109 5.94 -9.31 11.22
N LYS A 110 6.13 -10.23 12.16
CA LYS A 110 6.07 -9.99 13.60
C LYS A 110 7.48 -10.05 14.16
N LEU A 111 7.85 -9.03 14.89
CA LEU A 111 9.18 -8.94 15.51
C LEU A 111 9.11 -8.38 16.92
N TYR A 112 10.12 -8.70 17.72
CA TYR A 112 10.33 -8.15 19.04
C TYR A 112 11.67 -7.42 19.05
N TYR A 113 11.61 -6.11 19.29
CA TYR A 113 12.80 -5.27 19.22
C TYR A 113 12.80 -4.25 20.36
N GLN A 114 13.88 -4.20 21.12
CA GLN A 114 14.07 -3.27 22.23
C GLN A 114 12.91 -3.26 23.24
N GLY A 115 12.42 -4.44 23.64
CA GLY A 115 11.34 -4.55 24.62
C GLY A 115 9.93 -4.27 24.11
N HIS A 116 9.75 -4.18 22.78
CA HIS A 116 8.48 -3.81 22.16
C HIS A 116 8.14 -4.76 21.00
N TYR A 117 6.87 -5.12 20.86
CA TYR A 117 6.38 -5.91 19.73
C TYR A 117 5.98 -5.02 18.57
N TYR A 118 6.32 -5.46 17.37
CA TYR A 118 5.91 -4.81 16.12
C TYR A 118 5.29 -5.84 15.19
N THR A 119 4.21 -5.45 14.52
CA THR A 119 3.69 -6.14 13.34
C THR A 119 3.74 -5.18 12.17
N ALA A 120 4.50 -5.55 11.16
CA ALA A 120 4.62 -4.78 9.94
C ALA A 120 3.93 -5.53 8.80
N GLN A 121 3.09 -4.85 8.05
CA GLN A 121 2.31 -5.41 6.96
C GLN A 121 2.45 -4.57 5.70
N SER A 122 2.52 -5.23 4.55
CA SER A 122 2.50 -4.58 3.24
C SER A 122 1.57 -5.34 2.31
N ASN A 123 0.60 -4.62 1.74
CA ASN A 123 -0.37 -5.16 0.78
C ASN A 123 -0.07 -4.60 -0.60
N PHE A 124 0.13 -5.47 -1.58
CA PHE A 124 0.39 -5.10 -2.95
C PHE A 124 -0.08 -6.20 -3.93
N SER A 125 -0.13 -5.86 -5.21
CA SER A 125 -0.43 -6.81 -6.26
C SER A 125 0.75 -6.94 -7.20
N LEU A 126 1.12 -8.17 -7.52
CA LEU A 126 2.05 -8.51 -8.58
C LEU A 126 1.31 -8.38 -9.91
N TYR A 127 1.27 -7.16 -10.44
CA TYR A 127 0.54 -6.83 -11.67
C TYR A 127 1.51 -6.70 -12.83
N GLY A 128 1.20 -7.30 -13.97
CA GLY A 128 2.01 -7.20 -15.19
C GLY A 128 1.14 -7.30 -16.43
N ASP A 129 1.62 -6.76 -17.54
CA ASP A 129 0.95 -6.78 -18.84
C ASP A 129 0.97 -8.18 -19.49
N GLY A 130 1.69 -9.13 -18.89
CA GLY A 130 1.75 -10.51 -19.34
C GLY A 130 0.44 -11.23 -19.01
N TRP A 131 -0.24 -11.72 -20.02
CA TRP A 131 -1.25 -12.76 -19.82
C TRP A 131 -0.57 -13.92 -19.13
N ASP A 132 -1.25 -14.42 -18.11
CA ASP A 132 -0.81 -15.55 -17.35
C ASP A 132 -0.53 -16.75 -18.28
N LYS A 133 0.75 -17.04 -18.46
CA LYS A 133 1.23 -18.18 -19.21
C LYS A 133 1.38 -19.43 -18.34
N THR A 134 1.18 -19.26 -17.02
CA THR A 134 1.33 -20.36 -16.08
C THR A 134 0.13 -21.30 -16.17
N ALA A 135 0.38 -22.58 -16.06
CA ALA A 135 -0.68 -23.58 -15.98
C ALA A 135 -1.53 -23.34 -14.72
N PHE A 136 -2.83 -23.57 -14.85
CA PHE A 136 -3.74 -23.51 -13.71
C PHE A 136 -3.27 -24.46 -12.61
N THR A 137 -3.07 -23.93 -11.42
CA THR A 137 -2.72 -24.70 -10.23
C THR A 137 -3.73 -24.39 -9.13
N GLU A 138 -4.37 -25.43 -8.62
CA GLU A 138 -5.23 -25.30 -7.45
C GLU A 138 -4.36 -25.39 -6.19
N TYR A 139 -4.41 -24.34 -5.37
CA TYR A 139 -3.68 -24.32 -4.11
C TYR A 139 -4.54 -24.87 -2.98
N LYS A 140 -3.95 -25.79 -2.22
CA LYS A 140 -4.58 -26.27 -1.00
C LYS A 140 -4.44 -25.23 0.11
N PRO A 141 -5.45 -25.11 1.01
CA PRO A 141 -5.31 -24.27 2.19
C PRO A 141 -4.04 -24.63 2.96
N SER A 142 -3.37 -23.62 3.48
CA SER A 142 -2.20 -23.81 4.33
C SER A 142 -2.62 -24.13 5.75
N ASP A 143 -1.86 -24.97 6.45
CA ASP A 143 -2.02 -25.22 7.88
C ASP A 143 -1.48 -24.07 8.73
N LEU A 144 -0.84 -23.08 8.12
CA LEU A 144 -0.30 -21.92 8.82
C LEU A 144 -1.41 -20.94 9.17
N THR A 145 -1.41 -20.49 10.43
CA THR A 145 -2.26 -19.41 10.90
C THR A 145 -1.63 -18.06 10.59
N LEU A 146 -2.42 -17.13 10.11
CA LEU A 146 -1.94 -15.76 9.84
C LEU A 146 -1.50 -15.06 11.13
N ILE A 147 -0.39 -14.32 10.99
CA ILE A 147 0.14 -13.47 12.07
C ILE A 147 -0.92 -12.48 12.54
N THR A 148 -0.95 -12.26 13.86
CA THR A 148 -1.75 -11.22 14.51
C THR A 148 -0.85 -10.39 15.45
N PRO A 149 -1.23 -9.12 15.74
CA PRO A 149 -2.31 -8.37 15.11
C PRO A 149 -2.03 -8.03 13.65
N ARG A 150 -3.09 -7.84 12.85
CA ARG A 150 -2.99 -7.47 11.44
C ARG A 150 -4.15 -6.60 10.99
N PHE A 151 -3.97 -5.95 9.85
CA PHE A 151 -5.05 -5.27 9.16
C PHE A 151 -5.63 -6.19 8.08
N GLU A 152 -6.94 -6.23 7.97
CA GLU A 152 -7.62 -6.74 6.79
C GLU A 152 -8.23 -5.58 6.01
N MET A 153 -7.97 -5.56 4.72
CA MET A 153 -8.49 -4.56 3.80
C MET A 153 -9.51 -5.24 2.88
N ASP A 154 -10.64 -4.59 2.64
CA ASP A 154 -11.60 -5.05 1.64
C ASP A 154 -10.90 -5.17 0.27
N TYR A 155 -11.19 -6.22 -0.46
CA TYR A 155 -10.49 -6.87 -1.58
C TYR A 155 -9.83 -6.01 -2.66
N ASN A 156 -9.59 -4.73 -2.44
CA ASN A 156 -8.95 -3.87 -3.41
C ASN A 156 -7.44 -3.72 -3.17
N TYR A 157 -6.68 -4.61 -3.77
CA TYR A 157 -5.21 -4.59 -3.70
C TYR A 157 -4.54 -3.61 -4.68
N TYR A 158 -5.33 -2.87 -5.43
CA TYR A 158 -4.90 -1.80 -6.31
C TYR A 158 -5.74 -0.55 -6.06
N PRO A 159 -5.65 0.05 -4.86
CA PRO A 159 -6.47 1.19 -4.50
C PRO A 159 -6.09 2.41 -5.33
N GLN A 160 -7.10 3.15 -5.75
CA GLN A 160 -6.94 4.35 -6.56
C GLN A 160 -7.28 5.60 -5.75
N THR A 161 -6.71 6.75 -6.16
CA THR A 161 -7.05 8.04 -5.56
C THR A 161 -8.55 8.33 -5.66
N GLY A 162 -9.12 8.86 -4.58
CA GLY A 162 -10.56 9.15 -4.46
C GLY A 162 -11.41 7.95 -4.06
N GLN A 163 -10.84 6.76 -3.96
CA GLN A 163 -11.55 5.56 -3.53
C GLN A 163 -11.65 5.51 -2.00
N LYS A 164 -12.81 5.09 -1.51
CA LYS A 164 -13.03 4.80 -0.09
C LYS A 164 -12.58 3.38 0.21
N LEU A 165 -11.63 3.25 1.12
CA LEU A 165 -11.06 1.99 1.56
C LEU A 165 -11.59 1.64 2.95
N PHE A 166 -11.88 0.35 3.16
CA PHE A 166 -12.33 -0.19 4.43
C PHE A 166 -11.27 -1.09 5.02
N PHE A 167 -10.99 -0.90 6.29
CA PHE A 167 -10.00 -1.67 7.03
C PHE A 167 -10.61 -2.22 8.30
N GLN A 168 -10.14 -3.40 8.69
CA GLN A 168 -10.42 -4.05 9.96
C GLN A 168 -9.10 -4.37 10.66
N TYR A 169 -9.04 -4.15 11.96
CA TYR A 169 -7.90 -4.52 12.77
C TYR A 169 -8.22 -5.78 13.56
N ILE A 170 -7.49 -6.86 13.31
CA ILE A 170 -7.72 -8.18 13.87
C ILE A 170 -6.57 -8.51 14.81
N ASN A 171 -6.90 -8.88 16.03
CA ASN A 171 -5.96 -9.42 17.01
C ASN A 171 -6.46 -10.80 17.47
N ASP A 172 -5.54 -11.78 17.58
CA ASP A 172 -5.83 -13.18 17.94
C ASP A 172 -6.93 -13.85 17.10
N GLY A 173 -7.03 -13.47 15.82
CA GLY A 173 -8.03 -13.99 14.89
C GLY A 173 -9.44 -13.41 15.08
N VAL A 174 -9.60 -12.48 16.00
CA VAL A 174 -10.88 -11.82 16.31
C VAL A 174 -10.75 -10.32 16.00
N LEU A 175 -11.85 -9.73 15.49
CA LEU A 175 -11.95 -8.28 15.39
C LEU A 175 -11.77 -7.67 16.79
N LYS A 176 -10.83 -6.76 16.91
CA LYS A 176 -10.59 -6.09 18.18
C LYS A 176 -11.72 -5.11 18.46
N LYS A 177 -12.64 -5.51 19.32
CA LYS A 177 -13.60 -4.59 19.91
C LYS A 177 -12.89 -3.78 20.98
N SER A 178 -12.85 -2.49 20.81
CA SER A 178 -12.27 -1.57 21.79
C SER A 178 -13.40 -0.82 22.48
N GLU A 179 -13.37 -0.78 23.82
CA GLU A 179 -14.28 0.09 24.61
C GLU A 179 -13.98 1.58 24.36
N THR A 180 -12.76 1.87 23.90
CA THR A 180 -12.31 3.23 23.55
C THR A 180 -11.88 3.28 22.11
N GLU A 181 -12.28 4.35 21.39
CA GLU A 181 -11.80 4.61 20.05
C GLU A 181 -10.27 4.76 20.04
N LYS A 182 -9.59 3.93 19.23
CA LYS A 182 -8.15 4.02 19.06
C LYS A 182 -7.80 4.91 17.89
N GLU A 183 -6.81 5.76 18.08
CA GLU A 183 -6.28 6.60 17.01
C GLU A 183 -5.48 5.76 16.02
N VAL A 184 -5.75 5.97 14.73
CA VAL A 184 -4.98 5.43 13.62
C VAL A 184 -4.20 6.58 13.01
N ARG A 185 -2.88 6.56 13.16
CA ARG A 185 -2.00 7.56 12.57
C ARG A 185 -1.78 7.24 11.10
N LEU A 186 -1.73 8.28 10.29
CA LEU A 186 -1.59 8.19 8.85
C LEU A 186 -0.33 8.93 8.40
N LEU A 187 0.55 8.24 7.67
CA LEU A 187 1.68 8.86 6.99
C LEU A 187 1.50 8.72 5.48
N LEU A 188 1.70 9.80 4.76
CA LEU A 188 1.70 9.84 3.30
C LEU A 188 3.12 10.21 2.83
N ASP A 189 3.76 9.30 2.11
CA ASP A 189 5.15 9.43 1.68
C ASP A 189 6.12 9.80 2.83
N GLY A 190 5.85 9.28 4.03
CA GLY A 190 6.65 9.52 5.24
C GLY A 190 6.28 10.76 6.03
N GLU A 191 5.34 11.59 5.54
CA GLU A 191 4.85 12.77 6.25
C GLU A 191 3.54 12.46 6.98
N GLU A 192 3.49 12.81 8.27
CA GLU A 192 2.29 12.59 9.08
C GLU A 192 1.17 13.54 8.65
N GLN A 193 0.00 12.95 8.43
CA GLN A 193 -1.19 13.70 8.05
C GLN A 193 -1.96 14.18 9.28
N THR A 194 -2.56 15.36 9.16
CA THR A 194 -3.39 15.95 10.23
C THR A 194 -4.77 15.28 10.35
N GLU A 195 -5.14 14.46 9.37
CA GLU A 195 -6.39 13.71 9.40
C GLU A 195 -6.35 12.67 10.52
N LYS A 196 -7.30 12.77 11.44
CA LYS A 196 -7.42 11.85 12.55
C LYS A 196 -8.37 10.72 12.19
N LEU A 197 -7.81 9.57 11.88
CA LEU A 197 -8.57 8.35 11.71
C LEU A 197 -8.73 7.66 13.06
N ARG A 198 -9.86 6.99 13.25
CA ARG A 198 -10.14 6.25 14.49
C ARG A 198 -10.75 4.90 14.18
N LEU A 199 -10.30 3.89 14.89
CA LEU A 199 -10.97 2.61 14.96
C LEU A 199 -12.31 2.80 15.68
N ASN A 200 -13.40 2.36 15.04
CA ASN A 200 -14.69 2.29 15.71
C ASN A 200 -14.73 1.12 16.72
N ALA A 201 -15.84 0.97 17.44
CA ALA A 201 -16.03 -0.08 18.43
C ALA A 201 -15.92 -1.50 17.84
N ASP A 202 -16.14 -1.67 16.54
CA ASP A 202 -16.04 -2.94 15.84
C ASP A 202 -14.62 -3.23 15.32
N GLY A 203 -13.64 -2.38 15.65
CA GLY A 203 -12.24 -2.52 15.17
C GLY A 203 -12.05 -2.18 13.71
N ALA A 204 -12.96 -1.40 13.12
CA ALA A 204 -12.90 -1.00 11.72
C ALA A 204 -12.67 0.51 11.57
N PHE A 205 -12.07 0.91 10.46
CA PHE A 205 -11.97 2.31 10.05
C PHE A 205 -12.05 2.43 8.53
N THR A 206 -12.32 3.64 8.07
CA THR A 206 -12.38 3.95 6.65
C THR A 206 -11.44 5.10 6.33
N TYR A 207 -10.83 5.04 5.17
CA TYR A 207 -9.97 6.09 4.64
C TYR A 207 -10.37 6.37 3.18
N THR A 208 -10.47 7.62 2.83
CA THR A 208 -10.66 8.02 1.43
C THR A 208 -9.32 8.49 0.91
N ALA A 209 -8.74 7.71 0.00
CA ALA A 209 -7.45 8.05 -0.60
C ALA A 209 -7.54 9.45 -1.23
N ALA A 210 -6.85 10.43 -0.66
CA ALA A 210 -6.89 11.81 -1.11
C ALA A 210 -6.52 11.88 -2.60
N LYS A 211 -7.18 12.76 -3.34
CA LYS A 211 -6.71 13.14 -4.68
C LYS A 211 -5.32 13.69 -4.51
N ALA A 212 -4.32 12.95 -4.99
CA ALA A 212 -2.99 13.46 -5.02
C ALA A 212 -3.00 14.80 -5.76
N GLU A 213 -2.42 15.84 -5.17
CA GLU A 213 -2.02 17.01 -5.94
C GLU A 213 -1.28 16.56 -7.19
N PRO A 214 -1.37 17.30 -8.32
CA PRO A 214 -0.73 16.88 -9.54
C PRO A 214 0.76 16.68 -9.27
N LEU A 215 1.12 15.44 -8.99
CA LEU A 215 2.49 15.02 -8.99
C LEU A 215 3.03 15.32 -10.38
N THR A 216 4.20 15.93 -10.44
CA THR A 216 5.06 15.84 -11.61
C THR A 216 5.31 14.35 -11.84
N VAL A 217 4.41 13.74 -12.60
CA VAL A 217 4.40 12.30 -12.80
C VAL A 217 5.53 11.97 -13.73
N THR A 218 6.61 11.50 -13.15
CA THR A 218 7.57 10.70 -13.91
C THR A 218 6.95 9.32 -14.12
N PRO A 219 7.21 8.62 -15.23
CA PRO A 219 6.66 7.29 -15.50
C PRO A 219 6.87 6.29 -14.34
N ASP A 220 7.86 6.51 -13.50
CA ASP A 220 8.27 5.63 -12.41
C ASP A 220 7.55 5.90 -11.09
N ASN A 221 6.77 6.98 -10.97
CA ASN A 221 6.19 7.42 -9.69
C ASN A 221 4.66 7.50 -9.73
N ARG A 222 4.00 6.39 -10.13
CA ARG A 222 2.55 6.32 -10.29
C ARG A 222 1.78 5.99 -9.01
N SER A 223 2.46 5.76 -7.92
CA SER A 223 1.83 5.40 -6.65
C SER A 223 2.40 6.17 -5.49
N LYS A 224 1.56 6.41 -4.48
CA LYS A 224 1.97 6.96 -3.19
C LYS A 224 1.89 5.87 -2.14
N SER A 225 2.91 5.81 -1.29
CA SER A 225 2.93 4.95 -0.12
C SER A 225 2.13 5.58 1.01
N ILE A 226 1.18 4.84 1.53
CA ILE A 226 0.39 5.23 2.69
C ILE A 226 0.63 4.23 3.80
N ILE A 227 1.03 4.74 4.97
CA ILE A 227 1.30 3.91 6.15
C ILE A 227 0.28 4.24 7.23
N PHE A 228 -0.47 3.25 7.65
CA PHE A 228 -1.34 3.31 8.81
C PHE A 228 -0.61 2.73 10.01
N ILE A 229 -0.70 3.40 11.16
CA ILE A 229 -0.02 3.00 12.39
C ILE A 229 -1.03 2.95 13.52
N ILE A 230 -1.11 1.81 14.20
CA ILE A 230 -1.88 1.62 15.42
C ILE A 230 -0.92 1.23 16.53
N LYS A 231 -1.03 1.93 17.67
CA LYS A 231 -0.38 1.52 18.92
C LYS A 231 -1.41 0.84 19.81
N ASP A 232 -1.11 -0.38 20.20
CA ASP A 232 -1.99 -1.21 21.03
C ASP A 232 -1.21 -1.79 22.22
N GLU A 233 -1.95 -2.38 23.14
CA GLU A 233 -1.39 -3.12 24.28
C GLU A 233 -2.14 -4.44 24.41
N GLU A 234 -1.39 -5.52 24.50
CA GLU A 234 -1.92 -6.85 24.67
C GLU A 234 -1.20 -7.55 25.81
N ASN A 235 -1.97 -7.99 26.82
CA ASN A 235 -1.42 -8.67 28.01
C ASN A 235 -0.27 -7.93 28.69
N GLY A 236 -0.34 -6.59 28.75
CA GLY A 236 0.72 -5.73 29.29
C GLY A 236 1.90 -5.49 28.35
N ASN A 237 1.87 -6.03 27.13
CA ASN A 237 2.89 -5.83 26.14
C ASN A 237 2.47 -4.75 25.13
N LYS A 238 3.33 -3.80 24.89
CA LYS A 238 3.11 -2.76 23.87
C LYS A 238 3.33 -3.33 22.50
N ILE A 239 2.39 -3.11 21.59
CA ILE A 239 2.44 -3.54 20.20
C ILE A 239 2.24 -2.32 19.30
N THR A 240 3.09 -2.16 18.31
CA THR A 240 2.88 -1.21 17.21
C THR A 240 2.64 -1.99 15.93
N SER A 241 1.47 -1.77 15.32
CA SER A 241 1.07 -2.42 14.07
C SER A 241 1.08 -1.39 12.95
N THR A 242 1.72 -1.72 11.85
CA THR A 242 1.79 -0.88 10.66
C THR A 242 1.23 -1.62 9.44
N LEU A 243 0.53 -0.89 8.58
CA LEU A 243 0.12 -1.36 7.26
C LEU A 243 0.59 -0.36 6.22
N ASN A 244 1.39 -0.81 5.29
CA ASN A 244 1.76 -0.06 4.09
C ASN A 244 0.91 -0.51 2.91
N ILE A 245 0.31 0.44 2.21
CA ILE A 245 -0.37 0.26 0.92
C ILE A 245 0.13 1.27 -0.09
N ASN A 246 0.15 0.88 -1.36
CA ASN A 246 0.41 1.81 -2.45
C ASN A 246 -0.92 2.23 -3.09
N VAL A 247 -1.18 3.53 -3.15
CA VAL A 247 -2.36 4.10 -3.80
C VAL A 247 -1.96 4.69 -5.14
N TYR A 248 -2.65 4.30 -6.19
CA TYR A 248 -2.35 4.66 -7.57
C TYR A 248 -3.20 5.83 -8.04
N ASP A 249 -2.63 6.71 -8.86
CA ASP A 249 -3.39 7.81 -9.44
C ASP A 249 -4.39 7.28 -10.47
N SER A 250 -5.69 7.52 -10.23
CA SER A 250 -6.78 7.10 -11.11
C SER A 250 -6.70 7.67 -12.54
N ARG A 251 -5.95 8.75 -12.73
CA ARG A 251 -5.78 9.37 -14.07
C ARG A 251 -4.94 8.50 -15.01
N TYR A 252 -4.16 7.58 -14.47
CA TYR A 252 -3.30 6.66 -15.22
C TYR A 252 -3.74 5.20 -15.12
N GLY A 253 -4.70 4.91 -14.24
CA GLY A 253 -5.44 3.65 -14.28
C GLY A 253 -6.29 3.63 -15.55
N TYR A 254 -6.41 2.47 -16.18
CA TYR A 254 -7.28 2.22 -17.31
C TYR A 254 -8.52 3.11 -17.25
N LEU A 255 -8.81 3.82 -18.34
CA LEU A 255 -10.10 4.49 -18.54
C LEU A 255 -11.16 3.64 -17.88
N ASP A 256 -11.81 4.18 -16.85
CA ASP A 256 -12.92 3.48 -16.19
C ASP A 256 -13.76 2.90 -17.31
N ILE A 257 -14.05 1.61 -17.28
CA ILE A 257 -14.82 0.93 -18.34
C ILE A 257 -16.05 1.77 -18.71
N ARG A 258 -16.66 2.45 -17.73
CA ARG A 258 -17.76 3.41 -17.94
C ARG A 258 -17.35 4.61 -18.80
N GLN A 259 -16.18 5.20 -18.55
CA GLN A 259 -15.66 6.32 -19.34
C GLN A 259 -15.28 5.85 -20.74
N GLY A 260 -14.71 4.65 -20.88
CA GLY A 260 -14.42 4.03 -22.16
C GLY A 260 -15.70 3.77 -22.98
N ILE A 261 -16.76 3.28 -22.34
CA ILE A 261 -18.06 3.07 -22.97
C ILE A 261 -18.67 4.41 -23.41
N VAL A 262 -18.67 5.42 -22.54
CA VAL A 262 -19.19 6.76 -22.88
C VAL A 262 -18.40 7.36 -24.04
N LEU A 263 -17.08 7.28 -24.02
CA LEU A 263 -16.23 7.78 -25.11
C LEU A 263 -16.51 7.05 -26.42
N PHE A 264 -16.67 5.72 -26.37
CA PHE A 264 -17.03 4.92 -27.55
C PHE A 264 -18.38 5.35 -28.12
N PHE A 265 -19.42 5.56 -27.30
CA PHE A 265 -20.71 6.05 -27.75
C PHE A 265 -20.62 7.44 -28.36
N VAL A 266 -19.88 8.37 -27.74
CA VAL A 266 -19.68 9.72 -28.26
C VAL A 266 -19.03 9.69 -29.64
N ILE A 267 -17.92 8.93 -29.77
CA ILE A 267 -17.22 8.76 -31.06
C ILE A 267 -18.15 8.13 -32.10
N SER A 268 -18.92 7.11 -31.73
CA SER A 268 -19.87 6.45 -32.65
C SER A 268 -20.96 7.38 -33.14
N VAL A 269 -21.54 8.21 -32.27
CA VAL A 269 -22.53 9.21 -32.63
C VAL A 269 -21.96 10.28 -33.57
N ILE A 270 -20.77 10.81 -33.25
CA ILE A 270 -20.08 11.80 -34.10
C ILE A 270 -19.80 11.21 -35.48
N SER A 271 -19.34 9.97 -35.55
CA SER A 271 -19.06 9.27 -36.80
C SER A 271 -20.34 9.06 -37.62
N ALA A 272 -21.42 8.63 -36.99
CA ALA A 272 -22.72 8.44 -37.64
C ALA A 272 -23.27 9.75 -38.22
N VAL A 273 -23.19 10.84 -37.45
CA VAL A 273 -23.61 12.20 -37.91
C VAL A 273 -22.72 12.66 -39.06
N GLY A 274 -21.41 12.42 -39.00
CA GLY A 274 -20.47 12.75 -40.07
C GLY A 274 -20.79 12.00 -41.38
N ILE A 275 -21.05 10.69 -41.28
CA ILE A 275 -21.43 9.86 -42.44
C ILE A 275 -22.77 10.33 -43.00
N PHE A 276 -23.75 10.58 -42.16
CA PHE A 276 -25.07 11.06 -42.59
C PHE A 276 -25.00 12.44 -43.29
N ALA A 277 -24.21 13.37 -42.75
CA ALA A 277 -23.98 14.67 -43.35
C ALA A 277 -23.22 14.55 -44.69
N TYR A 278 -22.28 13.59 -44.81
CA TYR A 278 -21.58 13.28 -46.06
C TYR A 278 -22.55 12.72 -47.12
N LEU A 279 -23.41 11.77 -46.76
CA LEU A 279 -24.37 11.17 -47.67
C LEU A 279 -25.48 12.14 -48.10
N ARG A 280 -25.82 13.13 -47.28
CA ARG A 280 -26.80 14.19 -47.63
C ARG A 280 -26.21 15.32 -48.49
N ARG A 281 -24.91 15.34 -48.75
CA ARG A 281 -24.37 16.32 -49.68
C ARG A 281 -25.00 16.06 -51.04
N PRO A 282 -25.74 17.05 -51.61
CA PRO A 282 -26.32 16.87 -52.95
C PRO A 282 -25.16 16.65 -53.92
N PHE A 283 -25.19 15.54 -54.62
CA PHE A 283 -24.30 15.32 -55.75
C PHE A 283 -24.53 16.50 -56.72
N LYS A 284 -23.69 17.54 -56.59
CA LYS A 284 -23.66 18.58 -57.61
C LYS A 284 -23.08 17.95 -58.87
N ASN A 285 -24.00 17.56 -59.75
CA ASN A 285 -23.86 17.31 -61.14
C ASN A 285 -22.41 17.21 -61.67
N ALA A 286 -21.95 16.00 -61.83
CA ALA A 286 -20.85 15.70 -62.73
C ALA A 286 -21.36 15.45 -64.15
N TYR A 287 -22.14 16.41 -64.68
CA TYR A 287 -22.43 16.49 -66.12
C TYR A 287 -22.31 17.94 -66.57
N LYS A 288 -21.15 18.28 -67.03
CA LYS A 288 -20.88 19.26 -68.09
C LYS A 288 -19.83 18.68 -68.97
#